data_54cb3bbd1e04a0266f119fc7d5d6f130
#
_entry.id   54cb3bbd1e04a0266f119fc7d5d6f130
#
_cell.length_a   1.000
_cell.length_b   1.000
_cell.length_c   1.000
_cell.angle_alpha   90.00
_cell.angle_beta   90.00
_cell.angle_gamma   90.00
#
_symmetry.space_group_name_H-M   'P 1'
#
loop_
_entity.id
_entity.type
_entity.pdbx_description
1 polymer ?
#
loop_
_entity_poly.entity_id
_entity_poly.type
_entity_poly.pdbx_seq_one_letter_code
_entity_poly.pdbx_strand_id
1 'polypeptide(L)'
;MDTRYFLETPQLRLRSLTEGDLDRVVALDNDPGVRRFIDGGRPVSRETVRTETLPRLLGRGFWAAEERATGAWLGWFCLEPESEQDWRVVVLGYRLRRAAWGRGYATEGARALVRAAFTDLGTERVTAQTMTVNTASRRVLEKAGLTYVRTFFEEWPETIEGSEQGDVAYTLALEEWQKQGH
;
A
#
# COMPACT_ATOMS: atom_id res chain seq x y z
N MET A 1 8.61 11.98 20.69
CA MET A 1 8.44 11.35 19.38
C MET A 1 9.41 11.99 18.40
N ASP A 2 10.12 11.18 17.62
CA ASP A 2 10.97 11.70 16.56
C ASP A 2 10.05 12.22 15.44
N THR A 3 9.99 13.54 15.26
CA THR A 3 9.11 14.22 14.26
C THR A 3 9.37 13.80 12.81
N ARG A 4 10.38 13.00 12.58
CA ARG A 4 10.77 12.42 11.29
C ARG A 4 9.81 11.34 10.79
N TYR A 5 9.08 10.70 11.70
CA TYR A 5 8.18 9.61 11.36
C TYR A 5 6.72 10.03 11.45
N PHE A 6 5.92 9.64 10.44
CA PHE A 6 4.48 9.82 10.44
C PHE A 6 3.81 8.94 11.51
N LEU A 7 4.22 7.68 11.58
CA LEU A 7 3.79 6.75 12.62
C LEU A 7 4.85 5.68 12.90
N GLU A 8 4.76 5.10 14.08
CA GLU A 8 5.56 3.96 14.50
C GLU A 8 4.67 2.85 15.05
N THR A 9 5.09 1.62 14.80
CA THR A 9 4.46 0.40 15.31
C THR A 9 5.53 -0.43 16.05
N PRO A 10 5.20 -1.59 16.63
CA PRO A 10 6.21 -2.47 17.22
C PRO A 10 7.35 -2.82 16.27
N GLN A 11 7.07 -3.06 14.98
CA GLN A 11 8.07 -3.50 14.01
C GLN A 11 8.42 -2.48 12.93
N LEU A 12 7.58 -1.45 12.70
CA LEU A 12 7.71 -0.52 11.57
C LEU A 12 7.87 0.93 12.01
N ARG A 13 8.52 1.70 11.14
CA ARG A 13 8.48 3.15 11.10
C ARG A 13 8.09 3.61 9.70
N LEU A 14 7.13 4.51 9.62
CA LEU A 14 6.72 5.13 8.37
C LEU A 14 7.18 6.58 8.34
N ARG A 15 7.99 6.94 7.35
CA ARG A 15 8.47 8.29 7.08
C ARG A 15 8.13 8.74 5.67
N SER A 16 8.14 10.02 5.40
CA SER A 16 8.07 10.51 4.02
C SER A 16 9.18 9.92 3.17
N LEU A 17 8.87 9.59 1.91
CA LEU A 17 9.90 9.27 0.93
C LEU A 17 10.69 10.54 0.59
N THR A 18 11.91 10.33 0.12
CA THR A 18 12.81 11.39 -0.36
C THR A 18 13.42 10.99 -1.69
N GLU A 19 14.04 11.94 -2.38
CA GLU A 19 14.79 11.65 -3.60
C GLU A 19 15.91 10.62 -3.38
N GLY A 20 16.44 10.53 -2.16
CA GLY A 20 17.43 9.52 -1.76
C GLY A 20 16.89 8.07 -1.75
N ASP A 21 15.58 7.87 -1.86
CA ASP A 21 14.97 6.54 -1.97
C ASP A 21 14.91 6.01 -3.41
N LEU A 22 15.34 6.79 -4.41
CA LEU A 22 15.25 6.43 -5.83
C LEU A 22 15.80 5.03 -6.12
N ASP A 23 17.00 4.71 -5.67
CA ASP A 23 17.61 3.40 -5.96
C ASP A 23 16.84 2.24 -5.33
N ARG A 24 16.25 2.45 -4.18
CA ARG A 24 15.39 1.49 -3.48
C ARG A 24 14.08 1.26 -4.24
N VAL A 25 13.47 2.33 -4.74
CA VAL A 25 12.24 2.26 -5.56
C VAL A 25 12.55 1.57 -6.89
N VAL A 26 13.66 1.90 -7.54
CA VAL A 26 14.11 1.21 -8.78
C VAL A 26 14.27 -0.29 -8.55
N ALA A 27 14.95 -0.68 -7.47
CA ALA A 27 15.13 -2.10 -7.14
C ALA A 27 13.80 -2.81 -6.83
N LEU A 28 12.88 -2.16 -6.11
CA LEU A 28 11.55 -2.68 -5.81
C LEU A 28 10.71 -2.87 -7.07
N ASP A 29 10.71 -1.88 -7.96
CA ASP A 29 9.92 -1.88 -9.19
C ASP A 29 10.53 -2.77 -10.29
N ASN A 30 11.74 -3.24 -10.13
CA ASN A 30 12.38 -4.22 -11.01
C ASN A 30 12.41 -5.65 -10.42
N ASP A 31 11.77 -5.89 -9.28
CA ASP A 31 11.55 -7.24 -8.79
C ASP A 31 10.27 -7.82 -9.43
N PRO A 32 10.41 -8.80 -10.36
CA PRO A 32 9.24 -9.35 -11.07
C PRO A 32 8.24 -10.04 -10.14
N GLY A 33 8.69 -10.58 -9.01
CA GLY A 33 7.79 -11.16 -8.01
C GLY A 33 6.92 -10.11 -7.32
N VAL A 34 7.49 -8.92 -7.05
CA VAL A 34 6.75 -7.80 -6.45
C VAL A 34 5.71 -7.26 -7.41
N ARG A 35 6.03 -7.16 -8.70
CA ARG A 35 5.14 -6.59 -9.71
C ARG A 35 4.28 -7.59 -10.47
N ARG A 36 4.34 -8.89 -10.12
CA ARG A 36 3.61 -9.96 -10.79
C ARG A 36 2.13 -9.62 -11.01
N PHE A 37 1.47 -9.07 -9.99
CA PHE A 37 0.04 -8.73 -10.00
C PHE A 37 -0.24 -7.24 -10.27
N ILE A 38 0.73 -6.51 -10.79
CA ILE A 38 0.59 -5.08 -11.12
C ILE A 38 0.65 -4.90 -12.63
N ASP A 39 1.68 -5.44 -13.27
CA ASP A 39 1.93 -5.33 -14.71
C ASP A 39 2.64 -6.55 -15.30
N GLY A 40 2.56 -7.68 -14.60
CA GLY A 40 3.22 -8.92 -14.99
C GLY A 40 4.71 -8.96 -14.71
N GLY A 41 5.24 -8.02 -13.92
CA GLY A 41 6.65 -8.01 -13.50
C GLY A 41 7.62 -7.48 -14.55
N ARG A 42 7.17 -6.62 -15.45
CA ARG A 42 8.02 -6.05 -16.49
C ARG A 42 9.11 -5.13 -15.93
N PRO A 43 10.32 -5.14 -16.50
CA PRO A 43 11.34 -4.19 -16.15
C PRO A 43 10.90 -2.75 -16.44
N VAL A 44 11.26 -1.84 -15.54
CA VAL A 44 11.07 -0.40 -15.71
C VAL A 44 12.41 0.30 -15.63
N SER A 45 12.64 1.28 -16.52
CA SER A 45 13.91 2.01 -16.53
C SER A 45 14.04 2.88 -15.27
N ARG A 46 15.30 3.11 -14.86
CA ARG A 46 15.61 4.06 -13.79
C ARG A 46 15.05 5.45 -14.10
N GLU A 47 15.11 5.85 -15.36
CA GLU A 47 14.60 7.16 -15.81
C GLU A 47 13.09 7.24 -15.61
N THR A 48 12.35 6.22 -16.01
CA THR A 48 10.89 6.16 -15.77
C THR A 48 10.55 6.22 -14.27
N VAL A 49 11.27 5.47 -13.44
CA VAL A 49 11.07 5.55 -11.97
C VAL A 49 11.36 6.96 -11.47
N ARG A 50 12.43 7.60 -11.94
CA ARG A 50 12.82 8.95 -11.52
C ARG A 50 11.82 10.02 -11.93
N THR A 51 11.24 9.91 -13.13
CA THR A 51 10.38 10.96 -13.72
C THR A 51 8.90 10.75 -13.49
N GLU A 52 8.45 9.52 -13.24
CA GLU A 52 7.03 9.18 -13.12
C GLU A 52 6.68 8.61 -11.75
N THR A 53 7.39 7.54 -11.32
CA THR A 53 7.02 6.84 -10.09
C THR A 53 7.40 7.63 -8.83
N LEU A 54 8.66 8.05 -8.74
CA LEU A 54 9.17 8.72 -7.54
C LEU A 54 8.44 10.05 -7.25
N PRO A 55 8.16 10.93 -8.23
CA PRO A 55 7.41 12.16 -7.98
C PRO A 55 6.03 11.91 -7.35
N ARG A 56 5.34 10.85 -7.78
CA ARG A 56 4.08 10.44 -7.13
C ARG A 56 4.30 9.99 -5.69
N LEU A 57 5.33 9.18 -5.43
CA LEU A 57 5.64 8.69 -4.09
C LEU A 57 6.16 9.79 -3.14
N LEU A 58 6.69 10.88 -3.66
CA LEU A 58 7.07 12.08 -2.87
C LEU A 58 5.84 12.90 -2.46
N GLY A 59 4.68 12.61 -3.05
CA GLY A 59 3.43 13.28 -2.76
C GLY A 59 2.86 12.93 -1.38
N ARG A 60 1.80 13.65 -1.01
CA ARG A 60 1.09 13.42 0.25
C ARG A 60 0.39 12.06 0.24
N GLY A 61 0.47 11.35 1.36
CA GLY A 61 -0.20 10.06 1.54
C GLY A 61 0.66 8.85 1.19
N PHE A 62 1.94 9.04 0.91
CA PHE A 62 2.91 7.96 0.70
C PHE A 62 4.01 7.99 1.75
N TRP A 63 4.39 6.82 2.24
CA TRP A 63 5.42 6.67 3.27
C TRP A 63 6.34 5.49 2.96
N ALA A 64 7.65 5.72 3.10
CA ALA A 64 8.64 4.66 3.15
C ALA A 64 8.45 3.87 4.46
N ALA A 65 8.50 2.55 4.36
CA ALA A 65 8.48 1.66 5.51
C ALA A 65 9.89 1.19 5.84
N GLU A 66 10.27 1.35 7.11
CA GLU A 66 11.55 0.86 7.65
C GLU A 66 11.28 -0.12 8.78
N GLU A 67 12.09 -1.19 8.84
CA GLU A 67 12.10 -2.09 9.99
C GLU A 67 12.65 -1.33 11.21
N ARG A 68 11.89 -1.28 12.27
CA ARG A 68 12.24 -0.49 13.46
C ARG A 68 13.53 -0.95 14.13
N ALA A 69 13.78 -2.25 14.14
CA ALA A 69 14.94 -2.83 14.81
C ALA A 69 16.27 -2.54 14.10
N THR A 70 16.27 -2.50 12.77
CA THR A 70 17.50 -2.43 11.95
C THR A 70 17.62 -1.17 11.13
N GLY A 71 16.51 -0.43 10.91
CA GLY A 71 16.43 0.67 9.96
C GLY A 71 16.37 0.20 8.49
N ALA A 72 16.24 -1.10 8.24
CA ALA A 72 16.17 -1.63 6.88
C ALA A 72 14.92 -1.12 6.15
N TRP A 73 15.11 -0.59 4.95
CA TRP A 73 14.02 -0.16 4.09
C TRP A 73 13.26 -1.38 3.55
N LEU A 74 11.95 -1.40 3.71
CA LEU A 74 11.11 -2.55 3.38
C LEU A 74 10.25 -2.34 2.13
N GLY A 75 9.97 -1.09 1.77
CA GLY A 75 9.06 -0.71 0.71
C GLY A 75 8.31 0.55 1.08
N TRP A 76 7.05 0.65 0.66
CA TRP A 76 6.20 1.80 0.95
C TRP A 76 4.74 1.40 1.19
N PHE A 77 4.04 2.27 1.88
CA PHE A 77 2.59 2.25 2.10
C PHE A 77 1.97 3.55 1.62
N CYS A 78 0.69 3.52 1.29
CA CYS A 78 -0.06 4.73 1.02
C CYS A 78 -1.49 4.71 1.57
N LEU A 79 -1.99 5.92 1.81
CA LEU A 79 -3.40 6.28 1.87
C LEU A 79 -3.60 7.38 0.84
N GLU A 80 -4.12 7.03 -0.30
CA GLU A 80 -4.30 7.96 -1.42
C GLU A 80 -5.75 8.44 -1.44
N PRO A 81 -6.02 9.75 -1.29
CA PRO A 81 -7.39 10.25 -1.34
C PRO A 81 -7.97 10.11 -2.74
N GLU A 82 -9.25 9.81 -2.86
CA GLU A 82 -9.94 9.74 -4.15
C GLU A 82 -9.95 11.09 -4.88
N SER A 83 -9.85 12.20 -4.14
CA SER A 83 -9.59 13.53 -4.67
C SER A 83 -8.53 14.24 -3.84
N GLU A 84 -7.66 15.04 -4.45
CA GLU A 84 -6.50 15.67 -3.80
C GLU A 84 -6.80 16.45 -2.51
N GLN A 85 -8.02 16.93 -2.37
CA GLN A 85 -8.44 17.77 -1.25
C GLN A 85 -9.40 17.06 -0.28
N ASP A 86 -9.88 15.86 -0.61
CA ASP A 86 -10.90 15.16 0.17
C ASP A 86 -10.39 13.82 0.72
N TRP A 87 -10.03 13.83 1.99
CA TRP A 87 -9.53 12.66 2.71
C TRP A 87 -10.64 11.81 3.34
N ARG A 88 -11.92 12.13 3.10
CA ARG A 88 -13.04 11.33 3.61
C ARG A 88 -13.03 9.90 3.06
N VAL A 89 -12.57 9.72 1.82
CA VAL A 89 -12.38 8.40 1.23
C VAL A 89 -10.94 8.27 0.77
N VAL A 90 -10.26 7.23 1.24
CA VAL A 90 -8.85 6.97 0.89
C VAL A 90 -8.67 5.54 0.40
N VAL A 91 -7.73 5.37 -0.51
CA VAL A 91 -7.32 4.06 -1.03
C VAL A 91 -6.07 3.61 -0.29
N LEU A 92 -6.15 2.50 0.42
CA LEU A 92 -5.01 1.84 1.06
C LEU A 92 -4.22 1.04 0.03
N GLY A 93 -2.92 1.27 -0.03
CA GLY A 93 -2.01 0.51 -0.85
C GLY A 93 -0.66 0.29 -0.17
N TYR A 94 0.09 -0.68 -0.65
CA TYR A 94 1.45 -0.95 -0.20
C TYR A 94 2.22 -1.78 -1.23
N ARG A 95 3.53 -1.65 -1.19
CA ARG A 95 4.45 -2.46 -1.97
C ARG A 95 5.69 -2.74 -1.13
N LEU A 96 5.93 -4.01 -0.80
CA LEU A 96 7.05 -4.45 0.02
C LEU A 96 7.97 -5.37 -0.78
N ARG A 97 9.28 -5.24 -0.56
CA ARG A 97 10.28 -6.14 -1.14
C ARG A 97 10.06 -7.58 -0.65
N ARG A 98 10.37 -8.56 -1.48
CA ARG A 98 10.12 -9.99 -1.17
C ARG A 98 10.73 -10.46 0.14
N ALA A 99 11.91 -9.97 0.51
CA ALA A 99 12.55 -10.31 1.77
C ALA A 99 11.75 -9.89 3.02
N ALA A 100 10.77 -8.98 2.86
CA ALA A 100 9.88 -8.54 3.93
C ALA A 100 8.57 -9.34 4.01
N TRP A 101 8.29 -10.23 3.03
CA TRP A 101 7.05 -10.98 3.00
C TRP A 101 7.02 -12.09 4.07
N GLY A 102 5.79 -12.47 4.47
CA GLY A 102 5.58 -13.55 5.45
C GLY A 102 5.99 -13.20 6.89
N ARG A 103 6.36 -11.96 7.16
CA ARG A 103 6.83 -11.48 8.48
C ARG A 103 5.80 -10.59 9.21
N GLY A 104 4.62 -10.43 8.64
CA GLY A 104 3.53 -9.65 9.23
C GLY A 104 3.58 -8.15 8.99
N TYR A 105 4.60 -7.62 8.33
CA TYR A 105 4.77 -6.18 8.11
C TYR A 105 3.62 -5.54 7.33
N ALA A 106 3.15 -6.20 6.25
CA ALA A 106 2.04 -5.67 5.47
C ALA A 106 0.76 -5.53 6.30
N THR A 107 0.43 -6.53 7.09
CA THR A 107 -0.74 -6.51 7.99
C THR A 107 -0.59 -5.45 9.08
N GLU A 108 0.58 -5.37 9.70
CA GLU A 108 0.85 -4.40 10.78
C GLU A 108 0.78 -2.97 10.25
N GLY A 109 1.41 -2.69 9.11
CA GLY A 109 1.38 -1.37 8.48
C GLY A 109 -0.02 -0.98 7.99
N ALA A 110 -0.74 -1.91 7.37
CA ALA A 110 -2.11 -1.68 6.93
C ALA A 110 -3.05 -1.35 8.10
N ARG A 111 -2.99 -2.10 9.20
CA ARG A 111 -3.77 -1.81 10.43
C ARG A 111 -3.44 -0.45 11.02
N ALA A 112 -2.17 -0.11 11.10
CA ALA A 112 -1.73 1.18 11.64
C ALA A 112 -2.21 2.35 10.78
N LEU A 113 -2.16 2.21 9.46
CA LEU A 113 -2.66 3.23 8.54
C LEU A 113 -4.19 3.36 8.57
N VAL A 114 -4.93 2.25 8.63
CA VAL A 114 -6.39 2.26 8.80
C VAL A 114 -6.76 3.02 10.08
N ARG A 115 -6.07 2.74 11.18
CA ARG A 115 -6.28 3.46 12.43
C ARG A 115 -6.00 4.96 12.26
N ALA A 116 -4.82 5.34 11.74
CA ALA A 116 -4.46 6.74 11.52
C ALA A 116 -5.45 7.46 10.59
N ALA A 117 -5.96 6.78 9.55
CA ALA A 117 -6.98 7.32 8.68
C ALA A 117 -8.22 7.76 9.46
N PHE A 118 -8.74 6.90 10.32
CA PHE A 118 -9.96 7.17 11.08
C PHE A 118 -9.75 8.08 12.29
N THR A 119 -8.57 8.04 12.95
CA THR A 119 -8.34 8.84 14.17
C THR A 119 -7.75 10.21 13.88
N ASP A 120 -6.91 10.34 12.85
CA ASP A 120 -6.04 11.50 12.68
C ASP A 120 -6.30 12.28 11.39
N LEU A 121 -6.81 11.61 10.35
CA LEU A 121 -6.95 12.19 9.01
C LEU A 121 -8.39 12.59 8.64
N GLY A 122 -9.36 12.29 9.51
CA GLY A 122 -10.78 12.60 9.26
C GLY A 122 -11.41 11.72 8.18
N THR A 123 -10.85 10.55 7.95
CA THR A 123 -11.35 9.59 6.96
C THR A 123 -12.65 8.96 7.46
N GLU A 124 -13.61 8.82 6.57
CA GLU A 124 -14.89 8.15 6.80
C GLU A 124 -14.90 6.73 6.21
N ARG A 125 -14.07 6.49 5.18
CA ARG A 125 -14.01 5.21 4.48
C ARG A 125 -12.60 4.92 3.94
N VAL A 126 -12.13 3.72 4.20
CA VAL A 126 -10.92 3.16 3.57
C VAL A 126 -11.34 2.13 2.53
N THR A 127 -10.80 2.23 1.33
CA THR A 127 -10.99 1.27 0.24
C THR A 127 -9.65 0.64 -0.15
N ALA A 128 -9.69 -0.49 -0.83
CA ALA A 128 -8.52 -1.12 -1.42
C ALA A 128 -8.94 -2.03 -2.57
N GLN A 129 -8.02 -2.27 -3.49
CA GLN A 129 -8.22 -3.17 -4.63
C GLN A 129 -7.00 -4.05 -4.82
N THR A 130 -7.22 -5.25 -5.32
CA THR A 130 -6.14 -6.16 -5.71
C THR A 130 -6.70 -7.20 -6.69
N MET A 131 -5.83 -7.86 -7.44
CA MET A 131 -6.26 -8.98 -8.29
C MET A 131 -6.87 -10.10 -7.46
N THR A 132 -7.91 -10.76 -7.96
CA THR A 132 -8.57 -11.90 -7.33
C THR A 132 -7.57 -13.00 -6.93
N VAL A 133 -6.58 -13.24 -7.79
CA VAL A 133 -5.55 -14.26 -7.58
C VAL A 133 -4.46 -13.86 -6.57
N ASN A 134 -4.38 -12.58 -6.19
CA ASN A 134 -3.43 -12.12 -5.18
C ASN A 134 -3.94 -12.42 -3.76
N THR A 135 -3.97 -13.69 -3.41
CA THR A 135 -4.51 -14.17 -2.13
C THR A 135 -3.76 -13.62 -0.91
N ALA A 136 -2.47 -13.33 -1.06
CA ALA A 136 -1.67 -12.74 0.01
C ALA A 136 -2.15 -11.32 0.35
N SER A 137 -2.36 -10.48 -0.66
CA SER A 137 -2.89 -9.12 -0.47
C SER A 137 -4.31 -9.15 0.11
N ARG A 138 -5.19 -10.01 -0.42
CA ARG A 138 -6.56 -10.18 0.10
C ARG A 138 -6.57 -10.50 1.59
N ARG A 139 -5.72 -11.43 2.05
CA ARG A 139 -5.59 -11.77 3.48
C ARG A 139 -5.12 -10.60 4.33
N VAL A 140 -4.22 -9.76 3.80
CA VAL A 140 -3.78 -8.55 4.51
C VAL A 140 -4.94 -7.58 4.68
N LEU A 141 -5.71 -7.32 3.63
CA LEU A 141 -6.86 -6.42 3.67
C LEU A 141 -7.92 -6.91 4.66
N GLU A 142 -8.25 -8.20 4.64
CA GLU A 142 -9.19 -8.83 5.58
C GLU A 142 -8.70 -8.73 7.03
N LYS A 143 -7.41 -8.98 7.27
CA LYS A 143 -6.81 -8.83 8.61
C LYS A 143 -6.73 -7.37 9.06
N ALA A 144 -6.69 -6.42 8.15
CA ALA A 144 -6.77 -5.00 8.46
C ALA A 144 -8.20 -4.52 8.74
N GLY A 145 -9.19 -5.40 8.62
CA GLY A 145 -10.59 -5.15 8.93
C GLY A 145 -11.46 -4.80 7.73
N LEU A 146 -10.88 -4.72 6.52
CA LEU A 146 -11.65 -4.44 5.32
C LEU A 146 -12.47 -5.67 4.92
N THR A 147 -13.64 -5.43 4.36
CA THR A 147 -14.56 -6.47 3.86
C THR A 147 -14.65 -6.45 2.35
N TYR A 148 -14.78 -7.63 1.75
CA TYR A 148 -15.01 -7.78 0.31
C TYR A 148 -16.33 -7.12 -0.10
N VAL A 149 -16.29 -6.40 -1.23
CA VAL A 149 -17.47 -5.74 -1.80
C VAL A 149 -17.91 -6.44 -3.07
N ARG A 150 -17.00 -6.55 -4.06
CA ARG A 150 -17.32 -7.10 -5.38
C ARG A 150 -16.07 -7.53 -6.12
N THR A 151 -16.26 -8.39 -7.10
CA THR A 151 -15.30 -8.65 -8.17
C THR A 151 -15.69 -7.79 -9.38
N PHE A 152 -14.69 -7.24 -10.05
CA PHE A 152 -14.88 -6.43 -11.25
C PHE A 152 -13.78 -6.74 -12.27
N PHE A 153 -14.00 -6.33 -13.50
CA PHE A 153 -13.08 -6.59 -14.61
C PHE A 153 -12.73 -5.26 -15.26
N GLU A 154 -11.44 -4.96 -15.30
CA GLU A 154 -10.90 -3.83 -16.01
C GLU A 154 -10.24 -4.29 -17.31
N GLU A 155 -10.28 -3.44 -18.34
CA GLU A 155 -9.49 -3.68 -19.55
C GLU A 155 -8.03 -3.33 -19.26
N TRP A 156 -7.22 -4.36 -19.12
CA TRP A 156 -5.78 -4.17 -18.98
C TRP A 156 -5.15 -3.92 -20.35
N PRO A 157 -4.19 -2.97 -20.47
CA PRO A 157 -3.48 -2.72 -21.74
C PRO A 157 -2.81 -3.97 -22.28
N GLU A 158 -2.47 -4.89 -21.40
CA GLU A 158 -1.92 -6.19 -21.71
C GLU A 158 -2.38 -7.23 -20.68
N THR A 159 -2.55 -8.47 -21.14
CA THR A 159 -2.98 -9.57 -20.28
C THR A 159 -1.92 -9.92 -19.25
N ILE A 160 -2.28 -9.84 -17.97
CA ILE A 160 -1.47 -10.30 -16.83
C ILE A 160 -2.00 -11.66 -16.40
N GLU A 161 -1.12 -12.58 -16.01
CA GLU A 161 -1.49 -13.89 -15.49
C GLU A 161 -2.51 -13.77 -14.36
N GLY A 162 -3.67 -14.36 -14.51
CA GLY A 162 -4.78 -14.33 -13.55
C GLY A 162 -5.74 -13.14 -13.72
N SER A 163 -5.51 -12.23 -14.68
CA SER A 163 -6.42 -11.11 -14.96
C SER A 163 -7.79 -11.55 -15.45
N GLU A 164 -7.89 -12.77 -16.02
CA GLU A 164 -9.17 -13.39 -16.40
C GLU A 164 -10.09 -13.64 -15.19
N GLN A 165 -9.57 -13.64 -13.98
CA GLN A 165 -10.35 -13.77 -12.74
C GLN A 165 -10.78 -12.41 -12.16
N GLY A 166 -10.39 -11.31 -12.79
CA GLY A 166 -10.72 -9.95 -12.41
C GLY A 166 -10.00 -9.47 -11.16
N ASP A 167 -10.45 -8.32 -10.69
CA ASP A 167 -9.99 -7.65 -9.48
C ASP A 167 -11.07 -7.69 -8.41
N VAL A 168 -10.66 -7.57 -7.16
CA VAL A 168 -11.56 -7.51 -6.01
C VAL A 168 -11.43 -6.18 -5.29
N ALA A 169 -12.58 -5.61 -4.94
CA ALA A 169 -12.68 -4.40 -4.15
C ALA A 169 -13.01 -4.73 -2.70
N TYR A 170 -12.38 -4.01 -1.79
CA TYR A 170 -12.55 -4.08 -0.34
C TYR A 170 -12.88 -2.71 0.24
N THR A 171 -13.62 -2.65 1.32
CA THR A 171 -13.96 -1.41 2.01
C THR A 171 -14.05 -1.60 3.52
N LEU A 172 -13.88 -0.49 4.24
CA LEU A 172 -14.15 -0.38 5.67
C LEU A 172 -14.62 1.04 5.97
N ALA A 173 -15.82 1.18 6.51
CA ALA A 173 -16.34 2.45 6.99
C ALA A 173 -15.95 2.70 8.45
N LEU A 174 -15.87 3.97 8.85
CA LEU A 174 -15.54 4.38 10.23
C LEU A 174 -16.47 3.71 11.26
N GLU A 175 -17.78 3.67 11.00
CA GLU A 175 -18.73 3.03 11.90
C GLU A 175 -18.51 1.53 12.07
N GLU A 176 -18.12 0.84 10.99
CA GLU A 176 -17.80 -0.59 11.01
C GLU A 176 -16.50 -0.85 11.79
N TRP A 177 -15.49 0.01 11.59
CA TRP A 177 -14.23 -0.05 12.30
C TRP A 177 -14.44 0.15 13.82
N GLN A 178 -15.27 1.12 14.22
CA GLN A 178 -15.62 1.34 15.63
C GLN A 178 -16.29 0.12 16.27
N LYS A 179 -17.17 -0.57 15.54
CA LYS A 179 -17.84 -1.80 16.01
C LYS A 179 -16.87 -2.99 16.16
N GLN A 180 -15.73 -2.97 15.49
CA GLN A 180 -14.69 -4.01 15.63
C GLN A 180 -13.89 -3.88 16.95
N GLY A 181 -14.15 -2.86 17.77
CA GLY A 181 -13.54 -2.69 19.10
C GLY A 181 -12.17 -2.03 19.09
N HIS A 182 -11.93 -1.16 18.14
CA HIS A 182 -10.69 -0.37 18.00
C HIS A 182 -10.80 1.01 18.61
#